data_369ec7eca420bd0798549f043de88a24
#
_entry.id   369ec7eca420bd0798549f043de88a24
#
_cell.length_a   1.000
_cell.length_b   1.000
_cell.length_c   1.000
_cell.angle_alpha   90.00
_cell.angle_beta   90.00
_cell.angle_gamma   90.00
#
_symmetry.space_group_name_H-M   'P 1'
#
loop_
_entity.id
_entity.type
_entity.pdbx_description
1 polymer ?
#
loop_
_entity_poly.entity_id
_entity_poly.type
_entity_poly.pdbx_seq_one_letter_code
_entity_poly.pdbx_strand_id
1 'polypeptide(L)'
;MALSGDYHTHTKYSRRGHGKGTIEEQVKAAVEKGLAQVAITDHGFNQVLYGVRRSDMAKMREEINEAKERYPIEVLQGVEANLISARGDIDIEPSDYEYLDILLCGYHKLVKGNKKRDLFFIFKNLLSSVFHITSRRQRERNTNAYINAMKNYDIDVLTHLNHGCKVDVAKVAKVAKETNTYIELNGKRLGMSDKEIMIAYKEGVKFIIDSDAHSPKRVGDCHLGLEAMLRLRIPESAVANYNSLPTFKAEKRRKAKK
;
A
#
# COMPACT_ATOMS: atom_id res chain seq x y z
N MET A 1 1.02 -24.13 0.72
CA MET A 1 1.67 -22.88 0.27
C MET A 1 0.78 -21.76 0.69
N ALA A 2 1.17 -20.98 1.66
CA ALA A 2 0.29 -19.96 2.22
C ALA A 2 1.01 -18.63 2.38
N LEU A 3 0.37 -17.54 1.97
CA LEU A 3 0.74 -16.22 2.42
C LEU A 3 0.47 -16.15 3.93
N SER A 4 1.40 -15.57 4.68
CA SER A 4 1.28 -15.43 6.13
C SER A 4 0.36 -14.30 6.55
N GLY A 5 0.10 -13.35 5.67
CA GLY A 5 -0.77 -12.21 5.95
C GLY A 5 -1.21 -11.48 4.69
N ASP A 6 -2.19 -10.60 4.87
CA ASP A 6 -2.71 -9.66 3.87
C ASP A 6 -2.62 -8.24 4.45
N TYR A 7 -1.83 -7.39 3.81
CA TYR A 7 -1.44 -6.09 4.36
C TYR A 7 -2.09 -4.92 3.64
N HIS A 8 -3.01 -5.19 2.70
CA HIS A 8 -3.71 -4.17 1.94
C HIS A 8 -5.21 -4.47 1.89
N THR A 9 -5.93 -4.00 2.93
CA THR A 9 -7.38 -4.21 3.05
C THR A 9 -8.10 -2.91 3.45
N HIS A 10 -9.32 -2.75 2.96
CA HIS A 10 -10.17 -1.58 3.17
C HIS A 10 -11.48 -1.94 3.83
N THR A 11 -11.91 -1.10 4.76
CA THR A 11 -13.13 -1.27 5.56
C THR A 11 -14.16 -0.17 5.27
N LYS A 12 -15.25 -0.15 6.04
CA LYS A 12 -16.24 0.95 6.05
C LYS A 12 -15.62 2.34 6.24
N TYR A 13 -14.38 2.43 6.76
CA TYR A 13 -13.64 3.68 6.95
C TYR A 13 -13.12 4.26 5.64
N SER A 14 -12.96 3.44 4.58
CA SER A 14 -12.94 3.91 3.20
C SER A 14 -14.35 4.25 2.76
N ARG A 15 -14.74 5.46 3.07
CA ARG A 15 -16.11 6.00 3.11
C ARG A 15 -16.92 5.82 1.83
N ARG A 16 -18.21 6.18 1.88
CA ARG A 16 -19.19 6.17 0.77
C ARG A 16 -19.38 4.80 0.14
N GLY A 17 -19.18 3.71 0.91
CA GLY A 17 -19.33 2.34 0.43
C GLY A 17 -18.24 1.88 -0.52
N HIS A 18 -17.11 2.61 -0.58
CA HIS A 18 -15.95 2.21 -1.36
C HIS A 18 -15.28 0.98 -0.73
N GLY A 19 -14.97 1.03 0.57
CA GLY A 19 -14.68 -0.15 1.37
C GLY A 19 -15.95 -0.65 2.05
N LYS A 20 -16.10 -1.97 2.17
CA LYS A 20 -17.26 -2.65 2.77
C LYS A 20 -16.83 -3.52 3.93
N GLY A 21 -17.72 -3.66 4.89
CA GLY A 21 -17.50 -4.45 6.09
C GLY A 21 -16.77 -3.67 7.20
N THR A 22 -16.92 -4.19 8.42
CA THR A 22 -16.27 -3.69 9.63
C THR A 22 -14.85 -4.23 9.73
N ILE A 23 -14.06 -3.70 10.66
CA ILE A 23 -12.73 -4.25 11.01
C ILE A 23 -12.87 -5.71 11.45
N GLU A 24 -13.86 -6.00 12.33
CA GLU A 24 -14.09 -7.36 12.81
C GLU A 24 -14.42 -8.34 11.67
N GLU A 25 -15.27 -7.94 10.69
CA GLU A 25 -15.57 -8.79 9.54
C GLU A 25 -14.35 -9.07 8.65
N GLN A 26 -13.44 -8.09 8.49
CA GLN A 26 -12.17 -8.31 7.77
C GLN A 26 -11.25 -9.27 8.55
N VAL A 27 -11.13 -9.07 9.85
CA VAL A 27 -10.33 -9.94 10.74
C VAL A 27 -10.87 -11.38 10.73
N LYS A 28 -12.18 -11.55 10.87
CA LYS A 28 -12.83 -12.87 10.79
C LYS A 28 -12.53 -13.56 9.45
N ALA A 29 -12.65 -12.83 8.34
CA ALA A 29 -12.34 -13.36 7.02
C ALA A 29 -10.85 -13.77 6.89
N ALA A 30 -9.93 -13.01 7.48
CA ALA A 30 -8.50 -13.34 7.53
C ALA A 30 -8.25 -14.65 8.31
N VAL A 31 -8.90 -14.83 9.45
CA VAL A 31 -8.85 -16.07 10.25
C VAL A 31 -9.38 -17.27 9.47
N GLU A 32 -10.54 -17.10 8.78
CA GLU A 32 -11.13 -18.16 7.95
C GLU A 32 -10.23 -18.56 6.77
N LYS A 33 -9.36 -17.66 6.32
CA LYS A 33 -8.33 -17.93 5.29
C LYS A 33 -7.04 -18.50 5.86
N GLY A 34 -6.92 -18.65 7.17
CA GLY A 34 -5.73 -19.18 7.83
C GLY A 34 -4.55 -18.21 7.84
N LEU A 35 -4.79 -16.90 7.72
CA LEU A 35 -3.75 -15.89 7.81
C LEU A 35 -3.31 -15.70 9.27
N ALA A 36 -2.02 -15.52 9.48
CA ALA A 36 -1.46 -15.22 10.79
C ALA A 36 -1.49 -13.72 11.12
N GLN A 37 -1.55 -12.87 10.11
CA GLN A 37 -1.56 -11.42 10.26
C GLN A 37 -2.44 -10.74 9.20
N VAL A 38 -3.13 -9.65 9.55
CA VAL A 38 -3.89 -8.80 8.62
C VAL A 38 -3.67 -7.34 8.96
N ALA A 39 -3.58 -6.47 7.94
CA ALA A 39 -3.54 -5.02 8.16
C ALA A 39 -4.80 -4.34 7.62
N ILE A 40 -5.33 -3.42 8.41
CA ILE A 40 -6.41 -2.51 8.02
C ILE A 40 -5.74 -1.23 7.52
N THR A 41 -5.83 -0.97 6.21
CA THR A 41 -5.08 0.09 5.52
C THR A 41 -5.98 0.93 4.63
N ASP A 42 -7.03 1.47 5.21
CA ASP A 42 -7.99 2.33 4.52
C ASP A 42 -7.32 3.49 3.78
N HIS A 43 -7.95 3.98 2.71
CA HIS A 43 -7.41 5.03 1.84
C HIS A 43 -7.05 6.31 2.60
N GLY A 44 -5.96 6.93 2.20
CA GLY A 44 -5.34 8.09 2.83
C GLY A 44 -6.25 9.31 2.98
N PHE A 45 -5.83 10.21 3.84
CA PHE A 45 -6.63 11.33 4.35
C PHE A 45 -7.04 12.35 3.29
N ASN A 46 -6.23 12.54 2.24
CA ASN A 46 -6.51 13.52 1.18
C ASN A 46 -7.33 12.95 0.01
N GLN A 47 -7.74 11.68 0.07
CA GLN A 47 -8.65 11.12 -0.91
C GLN A 47 -10.05 11.75 -0.73
N VAL A 48 -10.51 12.53 -1.73
CA VAL A 48 -11.68 13.40 -1.60
C VAL A 48 -12.97 12.63 -1.34
N LEU A 49 -13.16 11.51 -2.00
CA LEU A 49 -14.42 10.77 -1.95
C LEU A 49 -14.47 9.76 -0.81
N TYR A 50 -13.42 8.97 -0.64
CA TYR A 50 -13.46 7.79 0.21
C TYR A 50 -12.28 7.67 1.20
N GLY A 51 -11.48 8.71 1.37
CA GLY A 51 -10.38 8.70 2.34
C GLY A 51 -10.86 8.57 3.79
N VAL A 52 -10.10 7.88 4.63
CA VAL A 52 -10.31 7.83 6.07
C VAL A 52 -10.19 9.23 6.70
N ARG A 53 -10.84 9.47 7.82
CA ARG A 53 -10.66 10.71 8.58
C ARG A 53 -9.64 10.50 9.69
N ARG A 54 -8.79 11.51 9.94
CA ARG A 54 -7.87 11.46 11.09
C ARG A 54 -8.57 11.26 12.41
N SER A 55 -9.78 11.86 12.56
CA SER A 55 -10.63 11.68 13.76
C SER A 55 -11.08 10.24 13.99
N ASP A 56 -11.04 9.38 12.98
CA ASP A 56 -11.47 8.00 13.11
C ASP A 56 -10.32 7.07 13.54
N MET A 57 -9.06 7.52 13.49
CA MET A 57 -7.88 6.66 13.73
C MET A 57 -7.84 6.06 15.13
N ALA A 58 -8.20 6.85 16.15
CA ALA A 58 -8.28 6.36 17.54
C ALA A 58 -9.35 5.27 17.70
N LYS A 59 -10.54 5.51 17.14
CA LYS A 59 -11.63 4.54 17.14
C LYS A 59 -11.28 3.25 16.39
N MET A 60 -10.59 3.38 15.24
CA MET A 60 -10.11 2.20 14.51
C MET A 60 -9.12 1.40 15.37
N ARG A 61 -8.25 2.07 16.15
CA ARG A 61 -7.34 1.41 17.07
C ARG A 61 -8.08 0.64 18.16
N GLU A 62 -9.15 1.19 18.72
CA GLU A 62 -10.00 0.52 19.68
C GLU A 62 -10.67 -0.72 19.08
N GLU A 63 -11.33 -0.59 17.92
CA GLU A 63 -11.95 -1.73 17.20
C GLU A 63 -10.92 -2.82 16.86
N ILE A 64 -9.67 -2.45 16.50
CA ILE A 64 -8.57 -3.40 16.23
C ILE A 64 -8.15 -4.14 17.52
N ASN A 65 -8.00 -3.42 18.64
CA ASN A 65 -7.63 -4.03 19.91
C ASN A 65 -8.71 -5.03 20.37
N GLU A 66 -9.98 -4.66 20.26
CA GLU A 66 -11.09 -5.57 20.56
C GLU A 66 -11.10 -6.82 19.66
N ALA A 67 -10.78 -6.66 18.37
CA ALA A 67 -10.68 -7.80 17.44
C ALA A 67 -9.52 -8.73 17.82
N LYS A 68 -8.36 -8.19 18.23
CA LYS A 68 -7.20 -8.98 18.70
C LYS A 68 -7.50 -9.78 19.96
N GLU A 69 -8.39 -9.33 20.84
CA GLU A 69 -8.80 -10.07 22.01
C GLU A 69 -9.73 -11.25 21.66
N ARG A 70 -10.51 -11.12 20.56
CA ARG A 70 -11.51 -12.13 20.16
C ARG A 70 -10.97 -13.18 19.20
N TYR A 71 -9.97 -12.85 18.41
CA TYR A 71 -9.50 -13.68 17.30
C TYR A 71 -7.99 -13.99 17.44
N PRO A 72 -7.56 -15.22 17.14
CA PRO A 72 -6.15 -15.63 17.26
C PRO A 72 -5.32 -15.19 16.05
N ILE A 73 -5.30 -13.87 15.78
CA ILE A 73 -4.59 -13.28 14.65
C ILE A 73 -4.00 -11.92 15.04
N GLU A 74 -2.80 -11.61 14.54
CA GLU A 74 -2.25 -10.27 14.72
C GLU A 74 -2.91 -9.30 13.72
N VAL A 75 -3.42 -8.17 14.24
CA VAL A 75 -4.09 -7.13 13.43
C VAL A 75 -3.28 -5.84 13.50
N LEU A 76 -2.89 -5.33 12.35
CA LEU A 76 -2.15 -4.08 12.21
C LEU A 76 -3.07 -2.95 11.75
N GLN A 77 -2.81 -1.74 12.24
CA GLN A 77 -3.43 -0.52 11.74
C GLN A 77 -2.50 0.24 10.82
N GLY A 78 -2.98 0.61 9.65
CA GLY A 78 -2.23 1.39 8.68
C GLY A 78 -3.11 2.33 7.88
N VAL A 79 -2.51 2.94 6.89
CA VAL A 79 -3.16 3.80 5.89
C VAL A 79 -2.50 3.56 4.54
N GLU A 80 -3.30 3.46 3.48
CA GLU A 80 -2.81 3.56 2.12
C GLU A 80 -2.74 5.04 1.73
N ALA A 81 -1.59 5.66 2.05
CA ALA A 81 -1.33 7.08 1.81
C ALA A 81 -1.27 7.41 0.30
N ASN A 82 -1.62 8.63 -0.02
CA ASN A 82 -1.60 9.13 -1.38
C ASN A 82 -0.31 9.89 -1.69
N LEU A 83 0.36 9.56 -2.80
CA LEU A 83 1.41 10.39 -3.38
C LEU A 83 0.77 11.65 -3.99
N ILE A 84 0.99 12.81 -3.38
CA ILE A 84 0.24 14.04 -3.71
C ILE A 84 1.05 15.09 -4.47
N SER A 85 2.37 14.97 -4.56
CA SER A 85 3.20 15.96 -5.24
C SER A 85 4.38 15.38 -6.00
N ALA A 86 4.90 16.15 -6.96
CA ALA A 86 6.13 15.82 -7.69
C ALA A 86 7.40 15.84 -6.80
N ARG A 87 7.32 16.38 -5.59
CA ARG A 87 8.41 16.37 -4.62
C ARG A 87 8.41 15.15 -3.72
N GLY A 88 7.40 14.29 -3.84
CA GLY A 88 7.24 13.14 -2.99
C GLY A 88 6.51 13.41 -1.68
N ASP A 89 5.77 14.52 -1.59
CA ASP A 89 4.89 14.70 -0.44
C ASP A 89 3.76 13.65 -0.50
N ILE A 90 3.42 13.08 0.66
CA ILE A 90 2.26 12.20 0.86
C ILE A 90 1.31 12.83 1.87
N ASP A 91 0.12 12.28 2.05
CA ASP A 91 -0.90 12.83 2.95
C ASP A 91 -0.79 12.34 4.40
N ILE A 92 0.45 12.11 4.86
CA ILE A 92 0.78 11.71 6.23
C ILE A 92 1.49 12.85 6.95
N GLU A 93 1.09 13.12 8.18
CA GLU A 93 1.71 14.06 9.11
C GLU A 93 2.50 13.32 10.20
N PRO A 94 3.48 13.95 10.87
CA PRO A 94 4.26 13.31 11.93
C PRO A 94 3.43 12.76 13.10
N SER A 95 2.28 13.37 13.40
CA SER A 95 1.33 12.92 14.43
C SER A 95 0.61 11.64 14.04
N ASP A 96 0.37 11.39 12.74
CA ASP A 96 -0.37 10.21 12.30
C ASP A 96 0.36 8.90 12.67
N TYR A 97 1.70 8.94 12.80
CA TYR A 97 2.50 7.75 13.14
C TYR A 97 2.19 7.14 14.51
N GLU A 98 1.51 7.84 15.41
CA GLU A 98 1.08 7.25 16.68
C GLU A 98 0.08 6.10 16.51
N TYR A 99 -0.64 6.10 15.37
CA TYR A 99 -1.62 5.07 15.01
C TYR A 99 -1.11 4.05 13.98
N LEU A 100 0.08 4.24 13.38
CA LEU A 100 0.51 3.41 12.26
C LEU A 100 1.43 2.28 12.70
N ASP A 101 1.02 1.05 12.43
CA ASP A 101 1.85 -0.15 12.46
C ASP A 101 2.46 -0.42 11.08
N ILE A 102 1.79 0.02 10.01
CA ILE A 102 2.22 -0.12 8.62
C ILE A 102 1.81 1.12 7.82
N LEU A 103 2.66 1.55 6.89
CA LEU A 103 2.39 2.66 5.98
C LEU A 103 2.54 2.21 4.53
N LEU A 104 1.43 2.19 3.82
CA LEU A 104 1.38 1.96 2.39
C LEU A 104 1.38 3.30 1.64
N CYS A 105 1.87 3.31 0.40
CA CYS A 105 1.83 4.50 -0.44
C CYS A 105 1.57 4.15 -1.91
N GLY A 106 0.54 4.75 -2.47
CA GLY A 106 0.17 4.62 -3.87
C GLY A 106 -0.24 5.96 -4.51
N TYR A 107 -0.49 5.91 -5.82
CA TYR A 107 -1.10 7.03 -6.53
C TYR A 107 -2.58 6.76 -6.76
N HIS A 108 -3.44 7.69 -6.29
CA HIS A 108 -4.87 7.63 -6.52
C HIS A 108 -5.37 8.88 -7.28
N LYS A 109 -6.48 8.70 -7.98
CA LYS A 109 -7.20 9.80 -8.62
C LYS A 109 -8.03 10.56 -7.59
N LEU A 110 -8.37 11.82 -7.89
CA LEU A 110 -9.23 12.66 -7.04
C LEU A 110 -8.69 12.86 -5.62
N VAL A 111 -7.39 13.08 -5.53
CA VAL A 111 -6.70 13.41 -4.27
C VAL A 111 -6.54 14.92 -4.16
N LYS A 112 -6.68 15.46 -2.95
CA LYS A 112 -6.43 16.87 -2.66
C LYS A 112 -4.94 17.10 -2.45
N GLY A 113 -4.33 17.99 -3.23
CA GLY A 113 -2.95 18.45 -2.99
C GLY A 113 -2.89 19.44 -1.82
N ASN A 114 -1.74 19.51 -1.16
CA ASN A 114 -1.52 20.47 -0.06
C ASN A 114 -1.25 21.89 -0.56
N LYS A 115 -0.77 22.03 -1.79
CA LYS A 115 -0.42 23.32 -2.42
C LYS A 115 -0.98 23.38 -3.84
N LYS A 116 -1.25 24.59 -4.36
CA LYS A 116 -1.77 24.77 -5.74
C LYS A 116 -0.91 24.08 -6.81
N ARG A 117 0.41 24.04 -6.64
CA ARG A 117 1.33 23.35 -7.57
C ARG A 117 1.16 21.82 -7.60
N ASP A 118 0.64 21.22 -6.54
CA ASP A 118 0.45 19.77 -6.44
C ASP A 118 -0.71 19.34 -7.34
N LEU A 119 -1.70 20.23 -7.54
CA LEU A 119 -2.81 20.01 -8.48
C LEU A 119 -2.32 19.76 -9.91
N PHE A 120 -1.21 20.38 -10.30
CA PHE A 120 -0.63 20.15 -11.64
C PHE A 120 -0.07 18.73 -11.77
N PHE A 121 0.59 18.21 -10.71
CA PHE A 121 1.08 16.83 -10.68
C PHE A 121 -0.07 15.84 -10.77
N ILE A 122 -1.11 16.05 -9.94
CA ILE A 122 -2.30 15.19 -9.89
C ILE A 122 -3.03 15.22 -11.25
N PHE A 123 -3.27 16.41 -11.81
CA PHE A 123 -3.95 16.58 -13.08
C PHE A 123 -3.19 15.95 -14.26
N LYS A 124 -1.87 16.12 -14.34
CA LYS A 124 -1.04 15.52 -15.39
C LYS A 124 -1.09 14.00 -15.36
N ASN A 125 -1.05 13.39 -14.16
CA ASN A 125 -1.18 11.96 -14.01
C ASN A 125 -2.60 11.46 -14.29
N LEU A 126 -3.63 12.24 -13.93
CA LEU A 126 -5.01 11.95 -14.31
C LEU A 126 -5.17 11.88 -15.83
N LEU A 127 -4.70 12.91 -16.55
CA LEU A 127 -4.71 12.91 -18.02
C LEU A 127 -3.91 11.75 -18.60
N SER A 128 -2.71 11.51 -18.09
CA SER A 128 -1.86 10.39 -18.51
C SER A 128 -2.55 9.03 -18.31
N SER A 129 -3.29 8.87 -17.21
CA SER A 129 -4.06 7.66 -16.93
C SER A 129 -5.27 7.48 -17.84
N VAL A 130 -5.93 8.57 -18.23
CA VAL A 130 -7.11 8.52 -19.14
C VAL A 130 -6.69 8.24 -20.58
N PHE A 131 -5.65 8.91 -21.06
CA PHE A 131 -5.18 8.76 -22.45
C PHE A 131 -4.14 7.67 -22.64
N HIS A 132 -3.72 6.99 -21.58
CA HIS A 132 -2.66 5.95 -21.58
C HIS A 132 -1.32 6.43 -22.16
N ILE A 133 -1.05 7.73 -22.14
CA ILE A 133 0.16 8.35 -22.67
C ILE A 133 0.92 9.04 -21.52
N THR A 134 2.15 8.63 -21.30
CA THR A 134 3.05 9.26 -20.32
C THR A 134 4.33 9.71 -21.02
N SER A 135 4.57 11.02 -21.06
CA SER A 135 5.82 11.56 -21.62
C SER A 135 7.03 11.13 -20.77
N ARG A 136 8.23 11.09 -21.40
CA ARG A 136 9.48 10.81 -20.69
C ARG A 136 9.67 11.73 -19.47
N ARG A 137 9.44 13.02 -19.64
CA ARG A 137 9.54 14.03 -18.56
C ARG A 137 8.55 13.78 -17.42
N GLN A 138 7.31 13.36 -17.74
CA GLN A 138 6.32 13.03 -16.72
C GLN A 138 6.72 11.76 -15.96
N ARG A 139 7.19 10.73 -16.66
CA ARG A 139 7.69 9.49 -16.03
C ARG A 139 8.85 9.79 -15.09
N GLU A 140 9.79 10.64 -15.49
CA GLU A 140 10.91 11.04 -14.63
C GLU A 140 10.43 11.81 -13.37
N ARG A 141 9.48 12.72 -13.50
CA ARG A 141 8.86 13.40 -12.35
C ARG A 141 8.19 12.42 -11.39
N ASN A 142 7.42 11.48 -11.91
CA ASN A 142 6.76 10.46 -11.12
C ASN A 142 7.79 9.58 -10.38
N THR A 143 8.84 9.17 -11.09
CA THR A 143 9.95 8.39 -10.52
C THR A 143 10.58 9.13 -9.35
N ASN A 144 10.94 10.40 -9.54
CA ASN A 144 11.54 11.22 -8.48
C ASN A 144 10.58 11.45 -7.31
N ALA A 145 9.27 11.57 -7.58
CA ALA A 145 8.27 11.69 -6.52
C ALA A 145 8.24 10.46 -5.62
N TYR A 146 8.19 9.25 -6.18
CA TYR A 146 8.25 8.01 -5.37
C TYR A 146 9.57 7.85 -4.62
N ILE A 147 10.72 8.16 -5.28
CA ILE A 147 12.03 8.12 -4.64
C ILE A 147 12.10 9.07 -3.44
N ASN A 148 11.65 10.31 -3.60
CA ASN A 148 11.64 11.28 -2.52
C ASN A 148 10.67 10.88 -1.40
N ALA A 149 9.50 10.34 -1.73
CA ALA A 149 8.56 9.85 -0.74
C ALA A 149 9.19 8.74 0.13
N MET A 150 9.82 7.73 -0.47
CA MET A 150 10.51 6.67 0.28
C MET A 150 11.66 7.17 1.15
N LYS A 151 12.34 8.26 0.76
CA LYS A 151 13.43 8.84 1.55
C LYS A 151 12.95 9.72 2.70
N ASN A 152 11.77 10.31 2.58
CA ASN A 152 11.24 11.27 3.54
C ASN A 152 10.25 10.69 4.54
N TYR A 153 9.68 9.51 4.22
CA TYR A 153 8.66 8.86 5.04
C TYR A 153 9.01 7.37 5.25
N ASP A 154 8.56 6.81 6.36
CA ASP A 154 8.73 5.39 6.68
C ASP A 154 7.72 4.52 5.90
N ILE A 155 7.74 4.62 4.56
CA ILE A 155 6.85 3.85 3.69
C ILE A 155 7.29 2.39 3.69
N ASP A 156 6.40 1.51 4.12
CA ASP A 156 6.64 0.07 4.16
C ASP A 156 6.36 -0.61 2.82
N VAL A 157 5.27 -0.20 2.13
CA VAL A 157 4.84 -0.81 0.88
C VAL A 157 4.51 0.24 -0.18
N LEU A 158 5.02 0.08 -1.39
CA LEU A 158 4.52 0.78 -2.58
C LEU A 158 3.41 -0.06 -3.21
N THR A 159 2.16 0.43 -3.14
CA THR A 159 0.99 -0.27 -3.66
C THR A 159 0.85 -0.12 -5.17
N HIS A 160 0.38 -1.18 -5.84
CA HIS A 160 0.04 -1.24 -7.27
C HIS A 160 0.89 -0.31 -8.16
N LEU A 161 2.22 -0.38 -8.00
CA LEU A 161 3.19 0.49 -8.69
C LEU A 161 2.92 0.52 -10.21
N ASN A 162 3.06 1.68 -10.84
CA ASN A 162 2.70 1.96 -12.25
C ASN A 162 1.20 2.04 -12.55
N HIS A 163 0.31 1.83 -11.56
CA HIS A 163 -1.10 2.08 -11.78
C HIS A 163 -1.40 3.59 -11.72
N GLY A 164 -1.85 4.16 -12.84
CA GLY A 164 -2.21 5.59 -12.93
C GLY A 164 -1.05 6.60 -12.85
N CYS A 165 0.15 6.18 -12.44
CA CYS A 165 1.33 7.01 -12.28
C CYS A 165 2.58 6.24 -12.76
N LYS A 166 2.88 6.35 -14.06
CA LYS A 166 3.98 5.60 -14.69
C LYS A 166 5.34 6.10 -14.23
N VAL A 167 6.23 5.16 -13.83
CA VAL A 167 7.58 5.42 -13.34
C VAL A 167 8.65 4.62 -14.11
N ASP A 168 9.91 4.94 -13.87
CA ASP A 168 11.06 4.08 -14.17
C ASP A 168 11.19 3.07 -13.02
N VAL A 169 10.75 1.83 -13.27
CA VAL A 169 10.68 0.79 -12.25
C VAL A 169 12.06 0.42 -11.72
N ALA A 170 13.11 0.41 -12.57
CA ALA A 170 14.47 0.09 -12.12
C ALA A 170 14.94 1.08 -11.04
N LYS A 171 14.77 2.39 -11.30
CA LYS A 171 15.16 3.43 -10.35
C LYS A 171 14.37 3.38 -9.04
N VAL A 172 13.05 3.14 -9.13
CA VAL A 172 12.19 3.02 -7.95
C VAL A 172 12.56 1.77 -7.13
N ALA A 173 12.75 0.62 -7.78
CA ALA A 173 13.09 -0.64 -7.12
C ALA A 173 14.46 -0.58 -6.41
N LYS A 174 15.45 0.07 -7.04
CA LYS A 174 16.77 0.30 -6.42
C LYS A 174 16.63 1.05 -5.08
N VAL A 175 15.88 2.17 -5.07
CA VAL A 175 15.69 2.96 -3.85
C VAL A 175 14.78 2.23 -2.86
N ALA A 176 13.76 1.50 -3.32
CA ALA A 176 12.91 0.68 -2.46
C ALA A 176 13.73 -0.37 -1.68
N LYS A 177 14.71 -1.01 -2.34
CA LYS A 177 15.67 -1.88 -1.66
C LYS A 177 16.51 -1.14 -0.61
N GLU A 178 17.07 0.02 -0.97
CA GLU A 178 17.91 0.85 -0.08
C GLU A 178 17.14 1.32 1.16
N THR A 179 15.84 1.59 1.02
CA THR A 179 14.97 2.06 2.10
C THR A 179 14.18 0.97 2.80
N ASN A 180 14.42 -0.31 2.49
CA ASN A 180 13.64 -1.45 2.98
C ASN A 180 12.13 -1.26 2.77
N THR A 181 11.73 -0.79 1.59
CA THR A 181 10.34 -0.65 1.16
C THR A 181 9.99 -1.82 0.25
N TYR A 182 8.89 -2.51 0.54
CA TYR A 182 8.37 -3.58 -0.32
C TYR A 182 7.68 -3.01 -1.55
N ILE A 183 7.72 -3.74 -2.67
CA ILE A 183 6.88 -3.44 -3.84
C ILE A 183 5.76 -4.48 -3.89
N GLU A 184 4.54 -4.02 -3.97
CA GLU A 184 3.36 -4.87 -3.98
C GLU A 184 3.18 -5.59 -5.34
N LEU A 185 2.92 -6.89 -5.27
CA LEU A 185 2.28 -7.67 -6.33
C LEU A 185 0.79 -7.80 -5.96
N ASN A 186 0.01 -6.85 -6.40
CA ASN A 186 -1.38 -6.64 -5.98
C ASN A 186 -2.32 -7.72 -6.54
N GLY A 187 -3.14 -8.32 -5.68
CA GLY A 187 -4.07 -9.40 -6.02
C GLY A 187 -5.24 -8.95 -6.90
N LYS A 188 -5.56 -7.66 -6.93
CA LYS A 188 -6.63 -7.08 -7.73
C LYS A 188 -6.10 -6.50 -9.04
N ARG A 189 -4.86 -5.97 -9.04
CA ARG A 189 -4.27 -5.28 -10.20
C ARG A 189 -2.75 -5.13 -10.07
N LEU A 190 -1.99 -5.82 -10.87
CA LEU A 190 -0.52 -5.80 -10.79
C LEU A 190 0.08 -4.40 -10.99
N GLY A 191 -0.46 -3.58 -11.90
CA GLY A 191 0.09 -2.27 -12.23
C GLY A 191 1.35 -2.32 -13.11
N MET A 192 2.29 -3.20 -12.78
CA MET A 192 3.51 -3.50 -13.54
C MET A 192 3.28 -4.63 -14.55
N SER A 193 3.95 -4.55 -15.69
CA SER A 193 4.08 -5.66 -16.65
C SER A 193 5.07 -6.71 -16.13
N ASP A 194 5.03 -7.94 -16.70
CA ASP A 194 5.97 -9.01 -16.38
C ASP A 194 7.44 -8.58 -16.53
N LYS A 195 7.73 -7.81 -17.58
CA LYS A 195 9.07 -7.23 -17.80
C LYS A 195 9.47 -6.28 -16.66
N GLU A 196 8.57 -5.44 -16.20
CA GLU A 196 8.81 -4.49 -15.12
C GLU A 196 8.96 -5.19 -13.77
N ILE A 197 8.17 -6.23 -13.49
CA ILE A 197 8.32 -7.06 -12.30
C ILE A 197 9.71 -7.73 -12.28
N MET A 198 10.14 -8.28 -13.42
CA MET A 198 11.47 -8.89 -13.53
C MET A 198 12.62 -7.86 -13.43
N ILE A 199 12.42 -6.62 -13.87
CA ILE A 199 13.35 -5.52 -13.63
C ILE A 199 13.46 -5.23 -12.12
N ALA A 200 12.33 -5.07 -11.43
CA ALA A 200 12.31 -4.85 -9.99
C ALA A 200 12.99 -6.00 -9.22
N TYR A 201 12.70 -7.25 -9.59
CA TYR A 201 13.34 -8.43 -9.01
C TYR A 201 14.87 -8.41 -9.17
N LYS A 202 15.37 -8.06 -10.36
CA LYS A 202 16.82 -7.98 -10.64
C LYS A 202 17.51 -6.87 -9.84
N GLU A 203 16.83 -5.78 -9.50
CA GLU A 203 17.34 -4.75 -8.57
C GLU A 203 17.44 -5.27 -7.13
N GLY A 204 16.85 -6.41 -6.83
CA GLY A 204 16.92 -7.09 -5.54
C GLY A 204 15.97 -6.51 -4.48
N VAL A 205 14.89 -5.85 -4.91
CA VAL A 205 13.81 -5.45 -4.00
C VAL A 205 13.05 -6.69 -3.53
N LYS A 206 12.49 -6.66 -2.33
CA LYS A 206 11.54 -7.66 -1.88
C LYS A 206 10.11 -7.24 -2.25
N PHE A 207 9.35 -8.22 -2.70
CA PHE A 207 7.91 -8.04 -2.95
C PHE A 207 7.09 -8.37 -1.70
N ILE A 208 5.86 -7.89 -1.70
CA ILE A 208 4.79 -8.32 -0.82
C ILE A 208 3.55 -8.60 -1.69
N ILE A 209 2.77 -9.62 -1.35
CA ILE A 209 1.59 -10.01 -2.13
C ILE A 209 0.36 -9.76 -1.26
N ASP A 210 -0.50 -8.83 -1.69
CA ASP A 210 -1.66 -8.39 -0.94
C ASP A 210 -2.92 -8.36 -1.82
N SER A 211 -4.10 -8.41 -1.20
CA SER A 211 -5.37 -8.57 -1.94
C SER A 211 -5.94 -7.26 -2.48
N ASP A 212 -5.65 -6.11 -1.87
CA ASP A 212 -6.37 -4.85 -2.08
C ASP A 212 -7.88 -5.06 -1.88
N ALA A 213 -8.23 -5.78 -0.80
CA ALA A 213 -9.60 -6.18 -0.51
C ALA A 213 -10.46 -4.97 -0.11
N HIS A 214 -11.59 -4.81 -0.79
CA HIS A 214 -12.60 -3.79 -0.49
C HIS A 214 -13.86 -4.40 0.14
N SER A 215 -13.78 -5.65 0.54
CA SER A 215 -14.84 -6.35 1.29
C SER A 215 -14.27 -7.60 1.97
N PRO A 216 -14.90 -8.10 3.05
CA PRO A 216 -14.43 -9.30 3.76
C PRO A 216 -14.22 -10.51 2.85
N LYS A 217 -15.08 -10.70 1.85
CA LYS A 217 -14.97 -11.83 0.89
C LYS A 217 -13.68 -11.82 0.08
N ARG A 218 -13.03 -10.65 -0.06
CA ARG A 218 -11.82 -10.48 -0.87
C ARG A 218 -10.53 -10.56 -0.05
N VAL A 219 -10.60 -10.58 1.28
CA VAL A 219 -9.42 -10.75 2.14
C VAL A 219 -8.69 -12.04 1.76
N GLY A 220 -7.38 -11.93 1.57
CA GLY A 220 -6.53 -13.04 1.14
C GLY A 220 -6.70 -13.47 -0.32
N ASP A 221 -7.50 -12.75 -1.13
CA ASP A 221 -7.63 -13.04 -2.57
C ASP A 221 -6.47 -12.42 -3.36
N CYS A 222 -5.34 -13.08 -3.28
CA CYS A 222 -4.06 -12.63 -3.82
C CYS A 222 -3.67 -13.34 -5.12
N HIS A 223 -4.65 -13.92 -5.85
CA HIS A 223 -4.37 -14.81 -6.98
C HIS A 223 -3.49 -14.19 -8.07
N LEU A 224 -3.73 -12.93 -8.49
CA LEU A 224 -2.91 -12.30 -9.54
C LEU A 224 -1.44 -12.13 -9.12
N GLY A 225 -1.18 -11.76 -7.87
CA GLY A 225 0.18 -11.64 -7.32
C GLY A 225 0.89 -13.00 -7.26
N LEU A 226 0.19 -14.04 -6.78
CA LEU A 226 0.70 -15.41 -6.74
C LEU A 226 0.96 -15.97 -8.14
N GLU A 227 0.03 -15.78 -9.07
CA GLU A 227 0.22 -16.19 -10.47
C GLU A 227 1.43 -15.51 -11.12
N ALA A 228 1.62 -14.21 -10.87
CA ALA A 228 2.80 -13.48 -11.37
C ALA A 228 4.09 -14.03 -10.77
N MET A 229 4.13 -14.29 -9.46
CA MET A 229 5.28 -14.90 -8.79
C MET A 229 5.64 -16.25 -9.42
N LEU A 230 4.66 -17.14 -9.59
CA LEU A 230 4.87 -18.47 -10.15
C LEU A 230 5.27 -18.44 -11.63
N ARG A 231 4.54 -17.68 -12.45
CA ARG A 231 4.80 -17.54 -13.90
C ARG A 231 6.19 -16.97 -14.19
N LEU A 232 6.63 -16.00 -13.38
CA LEU A 232 7.94 -15.36 -13.53
C LEU A 232 9.06 -16.07 -12.77
N ARG A 233 8.74 -17.17 -12.07
CA ARG A 233 9.68 -17.95 -11.27
C ARG A 233 10.42 -17.10 -10.23
N ILE A 234 9.71 -16.15 -9.62
CA ILE A 234 10.24 -15.37 -8.51
C ILE A 234 10.35 -16.28 -7.29
N PRO A 235 11.54 -16.42 -6.68
CA PRO A 235 11.72 -17.32 -5.54
C PRO A 235 10.94 -16.83 -4.31
N GLU A 236 10.47 -17.74 -3.48
CA GLU A 236 9.75 -17.46 -2.23
C GLU A 236 10.50 -16.47 -1.33
N SER A 237 11.82 -16.59 -1.26
CA SER A 237 12.68 -15.69 -0.48
C SER A 237 12.66 -14.24 -0.92
N ALA A 238 12.17 -13.94 -2.14
CA ALA A 238 11.98 -12.58 -2.63
C ALA A 238 10.59 -11.99 -2.26
N VAL A 239 9.69 -12.79 -1.65
CA VAL A 239 8.35 -12.36 -1.24
C VAL A 239 8.27 -12.36 0.28
N ALA A 240 8.07 -11.18 0.86
CA ALA A 240 8.22 -10.96 2.31
C ALA A 240 7.16 -11.65 3.17
N ASN A 241 5.95 -11.82 2.63
CA ASN A 241 4.85 -12.50 3.31
C ASN A 241 4.57 -13.92 2.81
N TYR A 242 5.55 -14.56 2.17
CA TYR A 242 5.45 -15.95 1.76
C TYR A 242 6.16 -16.85 2.80
N ASN A 243 5.40 -17.65 3.51
CA ASN A 243 5.87 -18.48 4.64
C ASN A 243 6.66 -17.73 5.73
N SER A 244 6.52 -16.40 5.82
CA SER A 244 7.21 -15.53 6.78
C SER A 244 6.40 -14.29 7.09
N LEU A 245 6.58 -13.70 8.26
CA LEU A 245 5.99 -12.42 8.62
C LEU A 245 6.97 -11.29 8.24
N PRO A 246 6.51 -10.27 7.47
CA PRO A 246 7.31 -9.10 7.16
C PRO A 246 7.49 -8.20 8.40
N THR A 247 8.47 -7.31 8.34
CA THR A 247 8.69 -6.28 9.38
C THR A 247 8.44 -4.90 8.80
N PHE A 248 7.84 -4.01 9.61
CA PHE A 248 7.43 -2.69 9.17
C PHE A 248 8.16 -1.56 9.93
N LYS A 249 8.53 -0.49 9.23
CA LYS A 249 9.23 0.70 9.75
C LYS A 249 8.31 1.57 10.58
N ALA A 250 7.07 1.75 10.13
CA ALA A 250 6.06 2.54 10.81
C ALA A 250 5.77 1.98 12.21
N GLU A 251 5.70 0.65 12.36
CA GLU A 251 5.55 0.00 13.65
C GLU A 251 6.74 0.27 14.59
N LYS A 252 7.97 0.17 14.07
CA LYS A 252 9.19 0.46 14.84
C LYS A 252 9.19 1.91 15.32
N ARG A 253 8.82 2.86 14.44
CA ARG A 253 8.71 4.28 14.78
C ARG A 253 7.64 4.55 15.85
N ARG A 254 6.47 3.91 15.74
CA ARG A 254 5.40 4.03 16.74
C ARG A 254 5.84 3.51 18.11
N LYS A 255 6.50 2.33 18.13
CA LYS A 255 7.00 1.72 19.37
C LYS A 255 8.12 2.54 20.04
N ALA A 256 8.96 3.21 19.27
CA ALA A 256 10.05 4.05 19.80
C ALA A 256 9.59 5.36 20.46
N LYS A 257 8.32 5.77 20.27
CA LYS A 257 7.73 6.97 20.87
C LYS A 257 6.95 6.71 22.17
N LYS A 258 6.76 5.44 22.53
CA LYS A 258 6.16 4.99 23.80
C LYS A 258 7.25 4.73 24.84
#